data_3487afc3474cdaf948ef830b622091bd
#
_entry.id   3487afc3474cdaf948ef830b622091bd
#
_cell.length_a   1.000
_cell.length_b   1.000
_cell.length_c   1.000
_cell.angle_alpha   90.00
_cell.angle_beta   90.00
_cell.angle_gamma   90.00
#
_symmetry.space_group_name_H-M   'P 1'
#
loop_
_entity.id
_entity.type
_entity.pdbx_description
1 polymer ?
#
loop_
_entity_poly.entity_id
_entity_poly.type
_entity_poly.pdbx_seq_one_letter_code
_entity_poly.pdbx_strand_id
1 'polypeptide(L)'
;MLYFKIGFENGDSFETGFNGTLDEARRYYLGHVFNLGAVDDDMQRCNSVEQLPTLEMALAAWIASAGLVVLTDGTVSRRVSSVLVDDADLRLVVDGWQKAVYLPMVDAYHLDGWHIDHHDKTLFITPDGVNI
;
A
#
# COMPACT_ATOMS: atom_id res chain seq x y z
N MET A 1 7.24 -5.50 7.27
CA MET A 1 7.05 -6.37 6.10
C MET A 1 6.98 -5.51 4.85
N LEU A 2 7.76 -5.85 3.84
CA LEU A 2 7.68 -5.22 2.54
C LEU A 2 6.80 -6.07 1.61
N TYR A 3 6.29 -5.47 0.53
CA TYR A 3 5.43 -6.14 -0.44
C TYR A 3 6.10 -6.12 -1.80
N PHE A 4 5.96 -7.23 -2.52
CA PHE A 4 6.63 -7.43 -3.80
C PHE A 4 5.67 -8.01 -4.82
N LYS A 5 5.89 -7.64 -6.08
CA LYS A 5 5.30 -8.30 -7.24
C LYS A 5 6.31 -9.29 -7.78
N ILE A 6 5.92 -10.55 -7.82
CA ILE A 6 6.75 -11.67 -8.27
C ILE A 6 6.25 -12.07 -9.65
N GLY A 7 7.08 -11.92 -10.67
CA GLY A 7 6.75 -12.26 -12.06
C GLY A 7 7.44 -13.52 -12.52
N PHE A 8 6.81 -14.23 -13.46
CA PHE A 8 7.26 -15.52 -13.99
C PHE A 8 7.42 -15.49 -15.51
N GLU A 9 8.17 -16.43 -16.04
CA GLU A 9 8.49 -16.50 -17.47
C GLU A 9 7.27 -16.62 -18.39
N ASN A 10 6.17 -17.21 -17.91
CA ASN A 10 4.92 -17.32 -18.66
C ASN A 10 4.07 -16.02 -18.65
N GLY A 11 4.53 -14.97 -17.97
CA GLY A 11 3.79 -13.71 -17.82
C GLY A 11 2.87 -13.63 -16.62
N ASP A 12 2.69 -14.72 -15.87
CA ASP A 12 1.94 -14.70 -14.62
C ASP A 12 2.70 -13.94 -13.53
N SER A 13 1.96 -13.40 -12.58
CA SER A 13 2.52 -12.72 -11.43
C SER A 13 1.60 -12.83 -10.23
N PHE A 14 2.16 -12.67 -9.03
CA PHE A 14 1.39 -12.49 -7.82
C PHE A 14 2.05 -11.44 -6.91
N GLU A 15 1.28 -10.89 -5.99
CA GLU A 15 1.76 -9.96 -4.99
C GLU A 15 1.82 -10.66 -3.63
N THR A 16 2.90 -10.44 -2.89
CA THR A 16 3.10 -11.10 -1.61
C THR A 16 3.89 -10.23 -0.63
N GLY A 17 3.66 -10.44 0.66
CA GLY A 17 4.48 -9.89 1.71
C GLY A 17 5.72 -10.74 1.95
N PHE A 18 6.81 -10.09 2.31
CA PHE A 18 8.09 -10.75 2.61
C PHE A 18 8.79 -10.04 3.76
N ASN A 19 9.22 -10.80 4.76
CA ASN A 19 9.99 -10.26 5.89
C ASN A 19 11.47 -10.21 5.52
N GLY A 20 11.88 -9.12 4.91
CA GLY A 20 13.25 -8.93 4.49
C GLY A 20 13.39 -7.77 3.50
N THR A 21 14.60 -7.57 3.03
CA THR A 21 14.92 -6.53 2.06
C THR A 21 14.60 -6.97 0.63
N LEU A 22 14.66 -6.03 -0.32
CA LEU A 22 14.56 -6.34 -1.75
C LEU A 22 15.62 -7.37 -2.18
N ASP A 23 16.85 -7.24 -1.71
CA ASP A 23 17.92 -8.19 -2.05
C ASP A 23 17.64 -9.60 -1.51
N GLU A 24 17.10 -9.71 -0.31
CA GLU A 24 16.70 -10.98 0.27
C GLU A 24 15.53 -11.61 -0.49
N ALA A 25 14.53 -10.80 -0.89
CA ALA A 25 13.41 -11.27 -1.70
C ALA A 25 13.89 -11.78 -3.08
N ARG A 26 14.82 -11.07 -3.71
CA ARG A 26 15.43 -11.51 -4.97
C ARG A 26 16.15 -12.84 -4.84
N ARG A 27 16.90 -13.03 -3.76
CA ARG A 27 17.57 -14.31 -3.51
C ARG A 27 16.61 -15.46 -3.29
N TYR A 28 15.46 -15.18 -2.67
CA TYR A 28 14.44 -16.18 -2.41
C TYR A 28 13.67 -16.58 -3.67
N TYR A 29 13.29 -15.62 -4.50
CA TYR A 29 12.40 -15.84 -5.64
C TYR A 29 13.11 -15.92 -6.97
N LEU A 30 14.01 -14.98 -7.26
CA LEU A 30 14.56 -14.79 -8.60
C LEU A 30 15.34 -16.01 -9.07
N GLY A 31 15.00 -16.53 -10.27
CA GLY A 31 15.64 -17.70 -10.86
C GLY A 31 15.18 -19.03 -10.31
N HIS A 32 14.34 -19.06 -9.29
CA HIS A 32 13.79 -20.27 -8.72
C HIS A 32 12.50 -20.67 -9.43
N VAL A 33 12.19 -21.98 -9.40
CA VAL A 33 10.98 -22.53 -10.02
C VAL A 33 9.94 -22.80 -8.95
N PHE A 34 8.72 -22.35 -9.22
CA PHE A 34 7.57 -22.51 -8.32
C PHE A 34 6.42 -23.17 -9.07
N ASN A 35 5.63 -23.95 -8.35
CA ASN A 35 4.41 -24.54 -8.89
C ASN A 35 3.24 -23.54 -8.73
N LEU A 36 2.75 -23.00 -9.84
CA LEU A 36 1.65 -22.05 -9.87
C LEU A 36 0.30 -22.71 -10.15
N GLY A 37 0.29 -24.02 -10.41
CA GLY A 37 -0.93 -24.76 -10.73
C GLY A 37 -1.77 -25.05 -9.49
N ALA A 38 -3.08 -24.82 -9.57
CA ALA A 38 -4.04 -25.16 -8.51
C ALA A 38 -4.62 -26.57 -8.67
N VAL A 39 -4.76 -27.07 -9.91
CA VAL A 39 -5.31 -28.37 -10.25
C VAL A 39 -4.23 -29.26 -10.86
N ASP A 40 -3.56 -28.78 -11.91
CA ASP A 40 -2.43 -29.43 -12.54
C ASP A 40 -1.14 -28.68 -12.21
N ASP A 41 -0.01 -29.37 -12.23
CA ASP A 41 1.29 -28.75 -12.01
C ASP A 41 1.61 -27.75 -13.13
N ASP A 42 2.03 -26.55 -12.74
CA ASP A 42 2.49 -25.51 -13.64
C ASP A 42 3.78 -24.91 -13.07
N MET A 43 4.90 -25.54 -13.42
CA MET A 43 6.22 -25.15 -12.91
C MET A 43 6.74 -23.96 -13.72
N GLN A 44 6.86 -22.81 -13.06
CA GLN A 44 7.32 -21.58 -13.68
C GLN A 44 8.53 -21.01 -12.94
N ARG A 45 9.48 -20.49 -13.70
CA ARG A 45 10.67 -19.82 -13.17
C ARG A 45 10.36 -18.34 -12.93
N CYS A 46 10.69 -17.85 -11.75
CA CYS A 46 10.61 -16.42 -11.42
C CYS A 46 11.68 -15.65 -12.22
N ASN A 47 11.27 -14.64 -12.94
CA ASN A 47 12.16 -13.79 -13.74
C ASN A 47 12.14 -12.32 -13.33
N SER A 48 11.28 -11.94 -12.39
CA SER A 48 11.25 -10.56 -11.87
C SER A 48 10.78 -10.49 -10.43
N VAL A 49 11.39 -9.59 -9.67
CA VAL A 49 10.99 -9.24 -8.32
C VAL A 49 10.98 -7.71 -8.23
N GLU A 50 9.80 -7.15 -8.03
CA GLU A 50 9.60 -5.70 -7.94
C GLU A 50 9.03 -5.35 -6.57
N GLN A 51 9.66 -4.40 -5.88
CA GLN A 51 9.13 -3.90 -4.61
C GLN A 51 7.94 -2.97 -4.88
N LEU A 52 6.81 -3.27 -4.25
CA LEU A 52 5.61 -2.45 -4.33
C LEU A 52 5.67 -1.32 -3.31
N PRO A 53 5.11 -0.14 -3.64
CA PRO A 53 4.99 0.93 -2.67
C PRO A 53 4.00 0.53 -1.56
N THR A 54 4.31 0.90 -0.33
CA THR A 54 3.36 0.84 0.77
C THR A 54 2.35 1.99 0.65
N LEU A 55 1.25 1.92 1.41
CA LEU A 55 0.27 2.99 1.44
C LEU A 55 0.90 4.33 1.84
N GLU A 56 1.80 4.32 2.83
CA GLU A 56 2.55 5.51 3.22
C GLU A 56 3.32 6.12 2.04
N MET A 57 4.06 5.30 1.31
CA MET A 57 4.86 5.75 0.17
C MET A 57 3.97 6.31 -0.94
N ALA A 58 2.84 5.66 -1.21
CA ALA A 58 1.89 6.10 -2.23
C ALA A 58 1.26 7.45 -1.87
N LEU A 59 0.84 7.64 -0.63
CA LEU A 59 0.27 8.89 -0.15
C LEU A 59 1.32 10.02 -0.12
N ALA A 60 2.54 9.73 0.33
CA ALA A 60 3.62 10.71 0.33
C ALA A 60 3.99 11.16 -1.09
N ALA A 61 4.06 10.22 -2.03
CA ALA A 61 4.30 10.54 -3.45
C ALA A 61 3.17 11.36 -4.06
N TRP A 62 1.93 11.08 -3.68
CA TRP A 62 0.77 11.86 -4.12
C TRP A 62 0.86 13.32 -3.65
N ILE A 63 1.19 13.54 -2.38
CA ILE A 63 1.40 14.88 -1.81
C ILE A 63 2.58 15.58 -2.53
N ALA A 64 3.69 14.88 -2.74
CA ALA A 64 4.87 15.44 -3.41
C ALA A 64 4.59 15.86 -4.85
N SER A 65 3.63 15.22 -5.54
CA SER A 65 3.20 15.59 -6.90
C SER A 65 2.13 16.67 -6.96
N ALA A 66 1.92 17.39 -5.86
CA ALA A 66 0.90 18.44 -5.68
C ALA A 66 -0.56 17.90 -5.70
N GLY A 67 -0.76 16.61 -5.45
CA GLY A 67 -2.07 16.04 -5.16
C GLY A 67 -2.52 16.39 -3.75
N LEU A 68 -3.84 16.35 -3.51
CA LEU A 68 -4.40 16.58 -2.19
C LEU A 68 -4.74 15.24 -1.52
N VAL A 69 -4.47 15.17 -0.23
CA VAL A 69 -4.95 14.10 0.64
C VAL A 69 -5.80 14.75 1.72
N VAL A 70 -7.03 14.29 1.86
CA VAL A 70 -8.03 14.88 2.77
C VAL A 70 -8.56 13.79 3.68
N LEU A 71 -8.52 14.05 4.98
CA LEU A 71 -9.20 13.25 5.99
C LEU A 71 -10.60 13.82 6.19
N THR A 72 -11.63 12.98 6.04
CA THR A 72 -13.01 13.41 6.22
C THR A 72 -13.83 12.36 6.95
N ASP A 73 -14.76 12.79 7.78
CA ASP A 73 -15.78 11.95 8.41
C ASP A 73 -17.15 12.08 7.75
N GLY A 74 -17.22 12.75 6.60
CA GLY A 74 -18.44 13.07 5.88
C GLY A 74 -19.05 14.43 6.22
N THR A 75 -18.60 15.06 7.31
CA THR A 75 -19.06 16.40 7.75
C THR A 75 -17.93 17.41 7.80
N VAL A 76 -16.78 17.02 8.33
CA VAL A 76 -15.60 17.88 8.44
C VAL A 76 -14.50 17.27 7.58
N SER A 77 -13.87 18.09 6.75
CA SER A 77 -12.75 17.68 5.90
C SER A 77 -11.51 18.50 6.24
N ARG A 78 -10.37 17.84 6.38
CA ARG A 78 -9.10 18.47 6.71
C ARG A 78 -7.99 17.92 5.81
N ARG A 79 -7.14 18.82 5.34
CA ARG A 79 -6.00 18.45 4.51
C ARG A 79 -4.94 17.72 5.33
N VAL A 80 -4.42 16.65 4.77
CA VAL A 80 -3.27 15.92 5.31
C VAL A 80 -2.01 16.46 4.66
N SER A 81 -1.07 16.98 5.47
CA SER A 81 0.17 17.60 5.00
C SER A 81 1.34 16.62 4.94
N SER A 82 1.35 15.59 5.78
CA SER A 82 2.34 14.52 5.68
C SER A 82 1.81 13.21 6.24
N VAL A 83 2.45 12.12 5.82
CA VAL A 83 2.06 10.76 6.13
C VAL A 83 3.29 9.98 6.57
N LEU A 84 3.18 9.28 7.69
CA LEU A 84 4.24 8.45 8.25
C LEU A 84 3.65 7.15 8.78
N VAL A 85 4.50 6.15 8.99
CA VAL A 85 4.11 4.94 9.71
C VAL A 85 4.71 5.00 11.11
N ASP A 86 3.89 4.74 12.11
CA ASP A 86 4.29 4.67 13.52
C ASP A 86 3.71 3.37 14.11
N ASP A 87 4.59 2.44 14.44
CA ASP A 87 4.22 1.06 14.78
C ASP A 87 3.38 0.41 13.65
N ALA A 88 2.17 -0.02 13.95
CA ALA A 88 1.24 -0.61 12.98
C ALA A 88 0.22 0.39 12.44
N ASP A 89 0.37 1.68 12.76
CA ASP A 89 -0.60 2.71 12.40
C ASP A 89 -0.07 3.63 11.29
N LEU A 90 -0.98 4.12 10.46
CA LEU A 90 -0.71 5.22 9.56
C LEU A 90 -0.89 6.52 10.34
N ARG A 91 0.18 7.28 10.49
CA ARG A 91 0.19 8.56 11.18
C ARG A 91 0.01 9.69 10.18
N LEU A 92 -1.05 10.47 10.36
CA LEU A 92 -1.36 11.62 9.52
C LEU A 92 -1.08 12.91 10.26
N VAL A 93 -0.32 13.81 9.65
CA VAL A 93 -0.22 15.20 10.10
C VAL A 93 -1.27 16.00 9.35
N VAL A 94 -2.23 16.52 10.09
CA VAL A 94 -3.43 17.16 9.55
C VAL A 94 -3.36 18.66 9.79
N ASP A 95 -3.63 19.46 8.77
CA ASP A 95 -3.61 20.92 8.87
C ASP A 95 -4.63 21.42 9.90
N GLY A 96 -4.18 22.33 10.74
CA GLY A 96 -4.99 22.92 11.79
C GLY A 96 -5.11 22.09 13.07
N TRP A 97 -4.48 20.90 13.12
CA TRP A 97 -4.46 20.07 14.33
C TRP A 97 -3.05 20.01 14.91
N GLN A 98 -2.97 20.11 16.23
CA GLN A 98 -1.69 20.03 16.94
C GLN A 98 -1.20 18.59 17.14
N LYS A 99 -2.13 17.63 17.12
CA LYS A 99 -1.82 16.22 17.30
C LYS A 99 -2.01 15.48 15.98
N ALA A 100 -1.13 14.53 15.73
CA ALA A 100 -1.30 13.63 14.61
C ALA A 100 -2.50 12.70 14.79
N VAL A 101 -3.11 12.31 13.69
CA VAL A 101 -4.20 11.33 13.66
C VAL A 101 -3.61 9.97 13.27
N TYR A 102 -3.99 8.92 13.99
CA TYR A 102 -3.52 7.56 13.76
C TYR A 102 -4.66 6.71 13.22
N LEU A 103 -4.42 6.05 12.09
CA LEU A 103 -5.37 5.13 11.48
C LEU A 103 -4.78 3.73 11.50
N PRO A 104 -5.47 2.73 12.08
CA PRO A 104 -4.95 1.37 12.15
C PRO A 104 -4.75 0.77 10.77
N MET A 105 -3.54 0.28 10.46
CA MET A 105 -3.27 -0.46 9.23
C MET A 105 -3.41 -1.95 9.48
N VAL A 106 -4.17 -2.61 8.62
CA VAL A 106 -4.29 -4.07 8.59
C VAL A 106 -3.11 -4.67 7.83
N ASP A 107 -2.78 -4.07 6.69
CA ASP A 107 -1.62 -4.40 5.88
C ASP A 107 -1.10 -3.12 5.19
N ALA A 108 -0.18 -3.26 4.22
CA ALA A 108 0.42 -2.12 3.54
C ALA A 108 -0.55 -1.27 2.72
N TYR A 109 -1.75 -1.79 2.43
CA TYR A 109 -2.73 -1.13 1.54
C TYR A 109 -4.08 -0.88 2.18
N HIS A 110 -4.37 -1.48 3.33
CA HIS A 110 -5.68 -1.43 3.96
C HIS A 110 -5.64 -0.83 5.35
N LEU A 111 -6.59 0.05 5.61
CA LEU A 111 -6.84 0.65 6.92
C LEU A 111 -8.06 -0.02 7.56
N ASP A 112 -7.97 -0.31 8.86
CA ASP A 112 -9.09 -0.87 9.60
C ASP A 112 -10.13 0.22 9.88
N GLY A 113 -11.34 0.06 9.33
CA GLY A 113 -12.44 0.99 9.50
C GLY A 113 -12.40 2.22 8.58
N TRP A 114 -11.43 2.29 7.68
CA TRP A 114 -11.25 3.42 6.77
C TRP A 114 -11.00 2.93 5.35
N HIS A 115 -11.36 3.77 4.36
CA HIS A 115 -11.06 3.51 2.97
C HIS A 115 -10.58 4.79 2.29
N ILE A 116 -10.01 4.65 1.10
CA ILE A 116 -9.47 5.75 0.32
C ILE A 116 -10.24 5.84 -0.98
N ASP A 117 -10.82 7.01 -1.24
CA ASP A 117 -11.53 7.31 -2.47
C ASP A 117 -10.75 8.32 -3.30
N HIS A 118 -10.77 8.15 -4.62
CA HIS A 118 -10.08 9.03 -5.55
C HIS A 118 -11.11 9.84 -6.35
N HIS A 119 -11.05 11.17 -6.20
CA HIS A 119 -11.86 12.12 -6.95
C HIS A 119 -10.97 13.21 -7.54
N ASP A 120 -10.84 13.25 -8.86
CA ASP A 120 -9.93 14.15 -9.57
C ASP A 120 -8.49 14.04 -9.05
N LYS A 121 -7.97 15.11 -8.48
CA LYS A 121 -6.62 15.18 -7.92
C LYS A 121 -6.61 15.06 -6.39
N THR A 122 -7.69 14.58 -5.81
CA THR A 122 -7.84 14.47 -4.36
C THR A 122 -8.07 13.02 -3.96
N LEU A 123 -7.32 12.58 -2.95
CA LEU A 123 -7.55 11.32 -2.25
C LEU A 123 -8.26 11.64 -0.94
N PHE A 124 -9.42 11.02 -0.72
CA PHE A 124 -10.18 11.15 0.52
C PHE A 124 -9.99 9.92 1.38
N ILE A 125 -9.52 10.11 2.61
CA ILE A 125 -9.47 9.07 3.63
C ILE A 125 -10.75 9.20 4.45
N THR A 126 -11.62 8.20 4.35
CA THR A 126 -13.01 8.28 4.82
C THR A 126 -13.35 7.06 5.68
N PRO A 127 -14.15 7.20 6.75
CA PRO A 127 -14.66 6.05 7.48
C PRO A 127 -15.48 5.13 6.58
N ASP A 128 -15.38 3.82 6.79
CA ASP A 128 -16.20 2.84 6.09
C ASP A 128 -17.69 3.13 6.31
N GLY A 129 -18.48 2.95 5.24
CA GLY A 129 -19.91 3.26 5.26
C GLY A 129 -20.26 4.72 4.95
N VAL A 130 -19.27 5.60 4.83
CA VAL A 130 -19.47 6.98 4.37
C VAL A 130 -19.06 7.07 2.90
N ASN A 131 -19.94 7.60 2.06
CA ASN A 131 -19.70 7.86 0.64
C ASN A 131 -19.40 9.32 0.38
N ILE A 132 -18.42 9.56 -0.47
CA ILE A 132 -18.05 10.89 -0.94
C ILE A 132 -18.66 11.15 -2.32
#